data_8a4a2b9cbf30da4cdb26cdaeb6ee71db
#
_entry.id   8a4a2b9cbf30da4cdb26cdaeb6ee71db
#
_cell.length_a   1.000
_cell.length_b   1.000
_cell.length_c   1.000
_cell.angle_alpha   90.00
_cell.angle_beta   90.00
_cell.angle_gamma   90.00
#
_symmetry.space_group_name_H-M   'P 1'
#
loop_
_entity.id
_entity.type
_entity.pdbx_description
1 polymer ?
#
loop_
_entity_poly.entity_id
_entity_poly.type
_entity_poly.pdbx_seq_one_letter_code
_entity_poly.pdbx_strand_id
1 'polypeptide(L)'
;MSVPVTPHRATPTQPRSRLRRAMATGLKLGATSLAFTLGLIAPAHAQDKLTFLTSWYAQAEHGGFYQALATGLYKQAGLDVTIKMGGPQVNGMQLLSAGQADLIIGYDFQVLSGIEKDLPVVTVAASFQKDLQGMLTHGDVKSLADLKTRTILVAGNNRTSWWPWLKSKYDFKDEQTRPYTFNLQPFFADTNVAQQAYPSSEPFQAMKKGVPHKFFLFADDGYPPYGTSIVTTQTLLKAKPDVVKRFVEASMKGWVSYLKNPAPGNALIKQDNPNMSDEQIAFGVQQMKTLQVLGSGDAATQGVGTMTEARWKATRDYMVKEELLKADTPWQKAFTLDIVKQIKVLP
;
A
#
# COMPACT_ATOMS: atom_id res chain seq x y z
N MET A 1 -6.65 -61.87 21.71
CA MET A 1 -6.76 -62.27 23.14
C MET A 1 -7.39 -61.10 23.82
N SER A 2 -8.69 -61.15 24.01
CA SER A 2 -9.43 -61.27 25.28
C SER A 2 -9.35 -59.99 26.12
N VAL A 3 -10.26 -59.05 26.05
CA VAL A 3 -11.60 -58.84 26.69
C VAL A 3 -11.63 -59.20 28.19
N PRO A 4 -12.49 -58.63 29.01
CA PRO A 4 -12.89 -57.28 29.46
C PRO A 4 -12.92 -57.16 31.01
N VAL A 5 -13.48 -56.12 31.58
CA VAL A 5 -14.56 -56.19 32.64
C VAL A 5 -14.90 -54.79 33.21
N THR A 6 -16.14 -54.40 33.10
CA THR A 6 -16.94 -53.49 33.93
C THR A 6 -17.58 -54.25 35.09
N PRO A 7 -18.45 -53.73 35.98
CA PRO A 7 -18.80 -52.37 36.44
C PRO A 7 -18.95 -52.33 37.99
N HIS A 8 -19.25 -51.19 38.59
CA HIS A 8 -20.25 -51.16 39.68
C HIS A 8 -20.84 -49.77 39.95
N ARG A 9 -22.10 -49.78 40.06
CA ARG A 9 -23.15 -48.81 40.35
C ARG A 9 -23.42 -48.75 41.85
N ALA A 10 -23.67 -47.56 42.43
CA ALA A 10 -24.61 -47.40 43.55
C ALA A 10 -24.95 -45.92 43.81
N THR A 11 -26.19 -45.59 43.65
CA THR A 11 -26.99 -44.59 44.40
C THR A 11 -27.75 -45.37 45.48
N PRO A 12 -28.48 -44.81 46.46
CA PRO A 12 -29.01 -43.46 46.71
C PRO A 12 -29.02 -43.05 48.20
N THR A 13 -29.46 -41.83 48.56
CA THR A 13 -30.62 -41.62 49.47
C THR A 13 -30.70 -40.19 49.98
N GLN A 14 -31.87 -39.59 49.81
CA GLN A 14 -32.36 -38.47 50.60
C GLN A 14 -32.84 -38.95 51.98
N PRO A 15 -33.01 -38.05 52.99
CA PRO A 15 -34.37 -37.78 53.44
C PRO A 15 -34.75 -36.34 53.79
N ARG A 16 -36.05 -36.15 53.73
CA ARG A 16 -36.86 -34.97 54.09
C ARG A 16 -37.01 -34.82 55.56
N SER A 17 -37.26 -33.57 56.03
CA SER A 17 -38.35 -33.11 56.94
C SER A 17 -37.88 -31.92 57.77
N ARG A 18 -38.56 -30.94 58.18
CA ARG A 18 -39.90 -30.44 58.42
C ARG A 18 -39.87 -29.00 58.89
N LEU A 19 -40.82 -28.25 58.47
CA LEU A 19 -41.49 -27.12 59.04
C LEU A 19 -41.17 -26.72 60.49
N ARG A 20 -41.05 -25.38 60.77
CA ARG A 20 -42.03 -24.69 61.67
C ARG A 20 -41.96 -23.17 61.52
N ARG A 21 -43.14 -22.56 61.55
CA ARG A 21 -43.52 -21.15 61.56
C ARG A 21 -42.96 -20.39 62.79
N ALA A 22 -42.72 -19.12 62.70
CA ALA A 22 -43.15 -18.11 63.60
C ALA A 22 -43.22 -16.72 62.97
N MET A 23 -44.30 -16.04 63.28
CA MET A 23 -44.72 -14.72 62.82
C MET A 23 -43.94 -13.57 63.51
N ALA A 24 -43.85 -12.47 62.78
CA ALA A 24 -44.45 -11.18 63.19
C ALA A 24 -43.48 -10.00 63.28
N THR A 25 -43.85 -8.97 62.53
CA THR A 25 -43.83 -7.53 62.81
C THR A 25 -42.51 -6.75 62.70
N GLY A 26 -42.53 -5.82 61.74
CA GLY A 26 -41.57 -4.70 61.74
C GLY A 26 -41.55 -3.93 60.40
N LEU A 27 -42.57 -3.12 60.21
CA LEU A 27 -42.71 -2.14 59.12
C LEU A 27 -41.67 -1.03 59.33
N LYS A 28 -40.73 -0.85 58.35
CA LYS A 28 -40.10 0.45 58.08
C LYS A 28 -39.79 0.56 56.61
N LEU A 29 -40.45 1.55 55.97
CA LEU A 29 -40.17 2.04 54.65
C LEU A 29 -38.71 2.50 54.54
N GLY A 30 -37.98 1.93 53.58
CA GLY A 30 -36.74 2.47 53.07
C GLY A 30 -36.80 2.40 51.54
N ALA A 31 -37.24 3.49 50.93
CA ALA A 31 -37.22 3.63 49.48
C ALA A 31 -35.75 3.77 49.04
N THR A 32 -35.13 2.65 48.69
CA THR A 32 -33.80 2.67 48.01
C THR A 32 -34.04 2.80 46.52
N SER A 33 -33.87 4.01 46.02
CA SER A 33 -33.85 4.32 44.57
C SER A 33 -32.72 3.55 43.90
N LEU A 34 -33.06 2.44 43.27
CA LEU A 34 -32.16 1.73 42.35
C LEU A 34 -32.07 2.55 41.08
N ALA A 35 -31.10 3.47 41.02
CA ALA A 35 -30.74 4.17 39.77
C ALA A 35 -30.18 3.13 38.82
N PHE A 36 -31.02 2.66 37.90
CA PHE A 36 -30.63 1.91 36.74
C PHE A 36 -29.84 2.88 35.83
N THR A 37 -28.51 2.90 35.96
CA THR A 37 -27.64 3.47 34.94
C THR A 37 -27.77 2.58 33.70
N LEU A 38 -28.70 2.97 32.80
CA LEU A 38 -28.65 2.52 31.42
C LEU A 38 -27.35 3.06 30.83
N GLY A 39 -26.27 2.29 30.92
CA GLY A 39 -25.09 2.49 30.12
C GLY A 39 -25.53 2.41 28.66
N LEU A 40 -25.48 3.54 27.97
CA LEU A 40 -25.58 3.60 26.50
C LEU A 40 -24.48 2.68 25.95
N ILE A 41 -24.82 1.41 25.70
CA ILE A 41 -24.02 0.52 24.86
C ILE A 41 -24.15 1.11 23.48
N ALA A 42 -23.23 2.02 23.13
CA ALA A 42 -23.10 2.43 21.73
C ALA A 42 -22.88 1.15 20.90
N PRO A 43 -23.66 0.91 19.85
CA PRO A 43 -23.45 -0.24 19.01
C PRO A 43 -22.01 -0.21 18.51
N ALA A 44 -21.21 -1.22 18.90
CA ALA A 44 -19.90 -1.43 18.31
C ALA A 44 -20.14 -1.72 16.82
N HIS A 45 -20.06 -0.68 16.00
CA HIS A 45 -20.11 -0.88 14.55
C HIS A 45 -18.94 -1.81 14.17
N ALA A 46 -19.26 -2.94 13.57
CA ALA A 46 -18.25 -3.84 13.04
C ALA A 46 -17.36 -3.04 12.08
N GLN A 47 -16.04 -3.13 12.25
CA GLN A 47 -15.10 -2.46 11.35
C GLN A 47 -15.20 -3.03 9.94
N ASP A 48 -15.16 -2.17 8.91
CA ASP A 48 -15.05 -2.62 7.53
C ASP A 48 -13.68 -3.25 7.31
N LYS A 49 -13.67 -4.51 6.88
CA LYS A 49 -12.43 -5.23 6.58
C LYS A 49 -11.94 -4.88 5.19
N LEU A 50 -10.66 -4.61 5.06
CA LEU A 50 -9.99 -4.28 3.82
C LEU A 50 -8.63 -4.98 3.74
N THR A 51 -8.33 -5.55 2.57
CA THR A 51 -7.00 -6.02 2.22
C THR A 51 -6.33 -5.02 1.29
N PHE A 52 -5.20 -4.45 1.72
CA PHE A 52 -4.36 -3.56 0.93
C PHE A 52 -3.06 -4.25 0.53
N LEU A 53 -2.74 -4.25 -0.77
CA LEU A 53 -1.53 -4.87 -1.31
C LEU A 53 -0.52 -3.79 -1.73
N THR A 54 0.70 -3.84 -1.19
CA THR A 54 1.78 -2.97 -1.65
C THR A 54 2.34 -3.44 -3.00
N SER A 55 3.02 -2.57 -3.73
CA SER A 55 3.60 -2.90 -5.04
C SER A 55 4.90 -3.69 -4.95
N TRP A 56 5.54 -3.70 -3.77
CA TRP A 56 6.84 -4.29 -3.52
C TRP A 56 6.95 -4.82 -2.10
N TYR A 57 8.10 -5.39 -1.74
CA TYR A 57 8.43 -5.76 -0.35
C TYR A 57 8.28 -4.56 0.58
N ALA A 58 7.94 -4.83 1.84
CA ALA A 58 7.78 -3.79 2.84
C ALA A 58 9.10 -3.02 3.04
N GLN A 59 9.07 -1.73 2.76
CA GLN A 59 10.19 -0.79 2.84
C GLN A 59 9.67 0.62 3.19
N ALA A 60 10.57 1.60 3.34
CA ALA A 60 10.23 2.95 3.72
C ALA A 60 9.24 3.64 2.76
N GLU A 61 9.28 3.34 1.46
CA GLU A 61 8.36 3.85 0.44
C GLU A 61 6.91 3.38 0.59
N HIS A 62 6.63 2.47 1.52
CA HIS A 62 5.28 2.07 1.92
C HIS A 62 4.93 2.56 3.34
N GLY A 63 5.85 3.30 3.97
CA GLY A 63 5.83 3.63 5.37
C GLY A 63 4.57 4.34 5.86
N GLY A 64 3.94 5.18 5.06
CA GLY A 64 2.71 5.86 5.42
C GLY A 64 1.54 4.91 5.69
N PHE A 65 1.41 3.83 4.91
CA PHE A 65 0.39 2.81 5.11
C PHE A 65 0.65 1.99 6.37
N TYR A 66 1.90 1.56 6.57
CA TYR A 66 2.32 0.86 7.79
C TYR A 66 2.17 1.75 9.03
N GLN A 67 2.45 3.04 8.92
CA GLN A 67 2.25 4.01 9.99
C GLN A 67 0.77 4.15 10.35
N ALA A 68 -0.11 4.27 9.35
CA ALA A 68 -1.54 4.35 9.59
C ALA A 68 -2.08 3.12 10.32
N LEU A 69 -1.55 1.93 10.00
CA LEU A 69 -1.88 0.69 10.69
C LEU A 69 -1.32 0.70 12.12
N ALA A 70 -0.02 0.96 12.29
CA ALA A 70 0.68 0.90 13.58
C ALA A 70 0.15 1.92 14.59
N THR A 71 -0.24 3.10 14.15
CA THR A 71 -0.78 4.17 15.02
C THR A 71 -2.29 4.11 15.21
N GLY A 72 -2.95 3.11 14.61
CA GLY A 72 -4.38 2.91 14.73
C GLY A 72 -5.24 3.91 13.97
N LEU A 73 -4.70 4.66 13.00
CA LEU A 73 -5.48 5.61 12.17
C LEU A 73 -6.57 4.90 11.37
N TYR A 74 -6.30 3.70 10.84
CA TYR A 74 -7.34 2.90 10.18
C TYR A 74 -8.43 2.47 11.16
N LYS A 75 -8.04 2.00 12.35
CA LYS A 75 -8.99 1.60 13.39
C LYS A 75 -9.88 2.76 13.85
N GLN A 76 -9.30 3.95 14.03
CA GLN A 76 -10.02 5.18 14.35
C GLN A 76 -11.00 5.58 13.24
N ALA A 77 -10.66 5.26 12.00
CA ALA A 77 -11.52 5.44 10.83
C ALA A 77 -12.59 4.33 10.67
N GLY A 78 -12.72 3.39 11.64
CA GLY A 78 -13.65 2.28 11.58
C GLY A 78 -13.27 1.20 10.56
N LEU A 79 -11.98 1.05 10.27
CA LEU A 79 -11.44 0.09 9.30
C LEU A 79 -10.56 -0.96 10.00
N ASP A 80 -10.71 -2.20 9.57
CA ASP A 80 -9.83 -3.33 9.89
C ASP A 80 -9.00 -3.65 8.64
N VAL A 81 -7.79 -3.06 8.57
CA VAL A 81 -6.93 -3.12 7.39
C VAL A 81 -5.85 -4.18 7.58
N THR A 82 -5.78 -5.11 6.64
CA THR A 82 -4.65 -6.03 6.49
C THR A 82 -3.77 -5.55 5.35
N ILE A 83 -2.51 -5.27 5.63
CA ILE A 83 -1.50 -4.98 4.60
C ILE A 83 -0.89 -6.30 4.15
N LYS A 84 -0.88 -6.55 2.84
CA LYS A 84 -0.13 -7.64 2.22
C LYS A 84 1.07 -7.06 1.47
N MET A 85 2.22 -7.65 1.67
CA MET A 85 3.44 -7.27 0.98
C MET A 85 3.44 -7.82 -0.44
N GLY A 86 3.76 -6.96 -1.42
CA GLY A 86 3.99 -7.34 -2.81
C GLY A 86 5.40 -7.90 -3.04
N GLY A 87 5.86 -7.84 -4.29
CA GLY A 87 7.20 -8.30 -4.67
C GLY A 87 7.41 -8.32 -6.18
N PRO A 88 8.63 -8.66 -6.64
CA PRO A 88 9.02 -8.54 -8.05
C PRO A 88 8.18 -9.36 -9.04
N GLN A 89 7.53 -10.43 -8.59
CA GLN A 89 6.68 -11.31 -9.40
C GLN A 89 5.19 -11.20 -9.03
N VAL A 90 4.82 -10.30 -8.13
CA VAL A 90 3.42 -10.12 -7.71
C VAL A 90 2.71 -9.19 -8.69
N ASN A 91 1.66 -9.70 -9.34
CA ASN A 91 0.82 -8.89 -10.21
C ASN A 91 -0.38 -8.33 -9.42
N GLY A 92 -0.23 -7.10 -8.90
CA GLY A 92 -1.26 -6.44 -8.10
C GLY A 92 -2.58 -6.25 -8.83
N MET A 93 -2.55 -5.88 -10.12
CA MET A 93 -3.76 -5.70 -10.94
C MET A 93 -4.56 -7.00 -11.08
N GLN A 94 -3.87 -8.13 -11.24
CA GLN A 94 -4.51 -9.45 -11.29
C GLN A 94 -5.16 -9.80 -9.94
N LEU A 95 -4.45 -9.57 -8.82
CA LEU A 95 -4.97 -9.86 -7.48
C LEU A 95 -6.16 -8.97 -7.13
N LEU A 96 -6.13 -7.70 -7.52
CA LEU A 96 -7.25 -6.77 -7.37
C LEU A 96 -8.47 -7.27 -8.18
N SER A 97 -8.27 -7.61 -9.45
CA SER A 97 -9.34 -8.08 -10.33
C SER A 97 -9.93 -9.43 -9.87
N ALA A 98 -9.13 -10.27 -9.21
CA ALA A 98 -9.56 -11.54 -8.63
C ALA A 98 -10.20 -11.38 -7.23
N GLY A 99 -10.32 -10.16 -6.69
CA GLY A 99 -10.89 -9.91 -5.35
C GLY A 99 -10.00 -10.41 -4.19
N GLN A 100 -8.71 -10.65 -4.44
CA GLN A 100 -7.75 -11.05 -3.39
C GLN A 100 -7.10 -9.86 -2.68
N ALA A 101 -7.32 -8.66 -3.19
CA ALA A 101 -7.07 -7.38 -2.56
C ALA A 101 -8.23 -6.44 -2.89
N ASP A 102 -8.56 -5.53 -1.96
CA ASP A 102 -9.60 -4.51 -2.12
C ASP A 102 -9.01 -3.23 -2.70
N LEU A 103 -7.78 -2.91 -2.28
CA LEU A 103 -7.01 -1.79 -2.79
C LEU A 103 -5.55 -2.23 -2.97
N ILE A 104 -4.87 -1.60 -3.92
CA ILE A 104 -3.45 -1.86 -4.21
C ILE A 104 -2.69 -0.56 -4.42
N ILE A 105 -1.36 -0.61 -4.31
CA ILE A 105 -0.51 0.37 -4.98
C ILE A 105 -0.42 -0.03 -6.44
N GLY A 106 -0.90 0.85 -7.32
CA GLY A 106 -0.85 0.67 -8.78
C GLY A 106 -0.10 1.78 -9.48
N TYR A 107 -0.02 1.68 -10.79
CA TYR A 107 0.70 2.60 -11.66
C TYR A 107 -0.22 3.09 -12.78
N ASP A 108 -0.16 4.38 -13.10
CA ASP A 108 -1.09 5.02 -14.03
C ASP A 108 -1.11 4.34 -15.41
N PHE A 109 0.05 3.93 -15.94
CA PHE A 109 0.13 3.20 -17.21
C PHE A 109 -0.62 1.86 -17.15
N GLN A 110 -0.50 1.14 -16.03
CA GLN A 110 -1.20 -0.13 -15.85
C GLN A 110 -2.71 0.08 -15.75
N VAL A 111 -3.15 1.14 -15.07
CA VAL A 111 -4.57 1.46 -14.94
C VAL A 111 -5.15 1.85 -16.29
N LEU A 112 -4.48 2.73 -17.06
CA LEU A 112 -4.90 3.12 -18.41
C LEU A 112 -4.97 1.93 -19.37
N SER A 113 -3.95 1.06 -19.36
CA SER A 113 -3.95 -0.19 -20.14
C SER A 113 -5.01 -1.19 -19.66
N GLY A 114 -5.37 -1.15 -18.36
CA GLY A 114 -6.47 -1.92 -17.80
C GLY A 114 -7.82 -1.44 -18.33
N ILE A 115 -8.04 -0.11 -18.36
CA ILE A 115 -9.27 0.50 -18.92
C ILE A 115 -9.43 0.18 -20.41
N GLU A 116 -8.33 0.19 -21.20
CA GLU A 116 -8.35 -0.24 -22.60
C GLU A 116 -8.83 -1.69 -22.78
N LYS A 117 -8.63 -2.53 -21.74
CA LYS A 117 -9.03 -3.94 -21.70
C LYS A 117 -10.31 -4.17 -20.89
N ASP A 118 -11.09 -3.12 -20.67
CA ASP A 118 -12.35 -3.15 -19.91
C ASP A 118 -12.23 -3.66 -18.48
N LEU A 119 -11.04 -3.58 -17.86
CA LEU A 119 -10.90 -3.90 -16.43
C LEU A 119 -11.61 -2.83 -15.59
N PRO A 120 -12.44 -3.22 -14.60
CA PRO A 120 -13.21 -2.29 -13.78
C PRO A 120 -12.37 -1.71 -12.64
N VAL A 121 -11.24 -1.11 -12.96
CA VAL A 121 -10.30 -0.52 -12.00
C VAL A 121 -10.35 1.01 -12.03
N VAL A 122 -9.96 1.65 -10.93
CA VAL A 122 -9.97 3.10 -10.80
C VAL A 122 -8.94 3.57 -9.77
N THR A 123 -8.17 4.60 -10.10
CA THR A 123 -7.28 5.30 -9.16
C THR A 123 -8.07 6.31 -8.34
N VAL A 124 -7.93 6.27 -7.03
CA VAL A 124 -8.69 7.11 -6.08
C VAL A 124 -7.83 8.15 -5.36
N ALA A 125 -6.50 8.00 -5.37
CA ALA A 125 -5.54 8.97 -4.82
C ALA A 125 -4.13 8.67 -5.33
N ALA A 126 -3.23 9.67 -5.31
CA ALA A 126 -1.81 9.52 -5.58
C ALA A 126 -0.99 10.06 -4.41
N SER A 127 -0.34 9.16 -3.65
CA SER A 127 0.42 9.56 -2.46
C SER A 127 1.57 10.52 -2.78
N PHE A 128 2.21 10.35 -3.94
CA PHE A 128 3.32 11.19 -4.38
C PHE A 128 3.03 11.83 -5.73
N GLN A 129 3.44 13.10 -5.85
CA GLN A 129 3.26 13.86 -7.09
C GLN A 129 4.26 13.48 -8.19
N LYS A 130 5.34 12.77 -7.86
CA LYS A 130 6.30 12.16 -8.79
C LYS A 130 6.37 10.65 -8.55
N ASP A 131 6.46 9.86 -9.60
CA ASP A 131 6.92 8.49 -9.47
C ASP A 131 8.40 8.47 -9.05
N LEU A 132 8.74 7.62 -8.09
CA LEU A 132 10.12 7.54 -7.58
C LEU A 132 10.91 6.38 -8.18
N GLN A 133 10.37 5.69 -9.17
CA GLN A 133 11.10 4.65 -9.87
C GLN A 133 12.21 5.23 -10.73
N GLY A 134 13.29 4.49 -10.85
CA GLY A 134 14.46 4.92 -11.61
C GLY A 134 15.39 3.78 -11.95
N MET A 135 16.55 4.14 -12.43
CA MET A 135 17.59 3.22 -12.84
C MET A 135 18.85 3.42 -11.99
N LEU A 136 19.31 2.35 -11.34
CA LEU A 136 20.63 2.30 -10.73
C LEU A 136 21.64 1.85 -11.79
N THR A 137 22.71 2.61 -11.93
CA THR A 137 23.76 2.39 -12.94
C THR A 137 25.13 2.51 -12.30
N HIS A 138 26.16 2.00 -12.97
CA HIS A 138 27.54 2.27 -12.60
C HIS A 138 27.93 3.73 -12.87
N GLY A 139 28.99 4.20 -12.23
CA GLY A 139 29.40 5.60 -12.23
C GLY A 139 29.79 6.19 -13.59
N ASP A 140 30.14 5.37 -14.56
CA ASP A 140 30.51 5.73 -15.93
C ASP A 140 29.32 6.18 -16.80
N VAL A 141 28.09 5.75 -16.47
CA VAL A 141 26.86 6.13 -17.18
C VAL A 141 26.55 7.60 -16.97
N LYS A 142 26.27 8.35 -18.04
CA LYS A 142 26.00 9.80 -17.98
C LYS A 142 24.52 10.14 -18.11
N SER A 143 23.75 9.28 -18.81
CA SER A 143 22.33 9.46 -19.07
C SER A 143 21.63 8.10 -19.24
N LEU A 144 20.29 8.07 -19.18
CA LEU A 144 19.53 6.86 -19.49
C LEU A 144 19.76 6.37 -20.92
N ALA A 145 20.03 7.27 -21.88
CA ALA A 145 20.29 6.89 -23.27
C ALA A 145 21.54 6.00 -23.42
N ASP A 146 22.53 6.12 -22.51
CA ASP A 146 23.77 5.32 -22.54
C ASP A 146 23.50 3.83 -22.23
N LEU A 147 22.29 3.50 -21.77
CA LEU A 147 21.91 2.13 -21.43
C LEU A 147 21.45 1.29 -22.62
N LYS A 148 21.41 1.87 -23.84
CA LYS A 148 20.88 1.19 -25.04
C LYS A 148 21.58 -0.14 -25.34
N THR A 149 22.85 -0.28 -24.97
CA THR A 149 23.65 -1.50 -25.23
C THR A 149 23.92 -2.32 -23.96
N ARG A 150 23.34 -1.90 -22.82
CA ARG A 150 23.58 -2.55 -21.54
C ARG A 150 22.49 -3.58 -21.22
N THR A 151 22.84 -4.54 -20.39
CA THR A 151 21.86 -5.43 -19.75
C THR A 151 21.07 -4.68 -18.68
N ILE A 152 19.75 -4.75 -18.72
CA ILE A 152 18.87 -4.07 -17.77
C ILE A 152 18.07 -5.12 -16.99
N LEU A 153 18.17 -5.09 -15.66
CA LEU A 153 17.36 -5.94 -14.79
C LEU A 153 16.01 -5.29 -14.51
N VAL A 154 14.92 -5.98 -14.90
CA VAL A 154 13.53 -5.50 -14.80
C VAL A 154 12.67 -6.55 -14.11
N ALA A 155 11.96 -6.17 -13.06
CA ALA A 155 10.99 -7.05 -12.41
C ALA A 155 9.74 -7.26 -13.27
N GLY A 156 9.06 -8.38 -13.07
CA GLY A 156 7.89 -8.75 -13.87
C GLY A 156 6.77 -7.71 -13.83
N ASN A 157 6.48 -7.14 -12.66
CA ASN A 157 5.46 -6.10 -12.48
C ASN A 157 5.77 -4.78 -13.19
N ASN A 158 7.05 -4.50 -13.48
CA ASN A 158 7.48 -3.25 -14.11
C ASN A 158 7.50 -3.31 -15.65
N ARG A 159 7.30 -4.49 -16.23
CA ARG A 159 7.18 -4.66 -17.68
C ARG A 159 5.92 -4.00 -18.26
N THR A 160 4.94 -3.73 -17.44
CA THR A 160 3.68 -3.08 -17.82
C THR A 160 3.50 -1.69 -17.17
N SER A 161 4.51 -1.17 -16.45
CA SER A 161 4.51 0.18 -15.91
C SER A 161 5.48 1.09 -16.69
N TRP A 162 6.71 1.27 -16.20
CA TRP A 162 7.66 2.22 -16.80
C TRP A 162 8.51 1.62 -17.94
N TRP A 163 8.64 0.30 -18.08
CA TRP A 163 9.46 -0.30 -19.12
C TRP A 163 8.99 0.07 -20.54
N PRO A 164 7.68 0.08 -20.87
CA PRO A 164 7.21 0.57 -22.15
C PRO A 164 7.64 2.02 -22.45
N TRP A 165 7.65 2.88 -21.42
CA TRP A 165 8.10 4.26 -21.56
C TRP A 165 9.60 4.35 -21.93
N LEU A 166 10.47 3.55 -21.29
CA LEU A 166 11.89 3.51 -21.65
C LEU A 166 12.12 3.00 -23.07
N LYS A 167 11.37 1.96 -23.48
CA LYS A 167 11.45 1.45 -24.85
C LYS A 167 11.09 2.50 -25.87
N SER A 168 9.99 3.18 -25.68
CA SER A 168 9.52 4.22 -26.58
C SER A 168 10.50 5.40 -26.64
N LYS A 169 10.95 5.87 -25.48
CA LYS A 169 11.79 7.08 -25.41
C LYS A 169 13.22 6.88 -25.89
N TYR A 170 13.83 5.72 -25.61
CA TYR A 170 15.26 5.47 -25.84
C TYR A 170 15.53 4.35 -26.84
N ASP A 171 14.48 3.79 -27.47
CA ASP A 171 14.55 2.65 -28.37
C ASP A 171 15.21 1.42 -27.73
N PHE A 172 14.89 1.18 -26.43
CA PHE A 172 15.35 -0.01 -25.72
C PHE A 172 14.64 -1.26 -26.23
N LYS A 173 15.28 -2.42 -26.10
CA LYS A 173 14.78 -3.70 -26.60
C LYS A 173 14.54 -4.66 -25.45
N ASP A 174 13.53 -5.53 -25.60
CA ASP A 174 13.23 -6.54 -24.59
C ASP A 174 14.38 -7.55 -24.40
N GLU A 175 15.17 -7.81 -25.46
CA GLU A 175 16.30 -8.73 -25.49
C GLU A 175 17.44 -8.31 -24.54
N GLN A 176 17.60 -7.00 -24.27
CA GLN A 176 18.59 -6.51 -23.29
C GLN A 176 18.17 -6.70 -21.84
N THR A 177 16.90 -7.13 -21.60
CA THR A 177 16.41 -7.28 -20.23
C THR A 177 16.70 -8.66 -19.64
N ARG A 178 16.87 -8.69 -18.32
CA ARG A 178 16.87 -9.92 -17.50
C ARG A 178 15.94 -9.70 -16.29
N PRO A 179 15.42 -10.78 -15.70
CA PRO A 179 14.58 -10.68 -14.51
C PRO A 179 15.32 -10.03 -13.33
N TYR A 180 14.67 -9.07 -12.69
CA TYR A 180 15.10 -8.53 -11.40
C TYR A 180 14.29 -9.16 -10.28
N THR A 181 14.97 -9.74 -9.30
CA THR A 181 14.37 -10.49 -8.18
C THR A 181 14.74 -9.89 -6.81
N PHE A 182 15.10 -8.62 -6.77
CA PHE A 182 15.64 -7.93 -5.59
C PHE A 182 17.02 -8.46 -5.17
N ASN A 183 17.78 -9.00 -6.12
CA ASN A 183 19.15 -9.44 -5.94
C ASN A 183 20.10 -8.53 -6.72
N LEU A 184 20.98 -7.81 -6.02
CA LEU A 184 21.93 -6.88 -6.62
C LEU A 184 23.27 -7.56 -7.03
N GLN A 185 23.46 -8.84 -6.78
CA GLN A 185 24.71 -9.51 -7.13
C GLN A 185 25.08 -9.40 -8.62
N PRO A 186 24.15 -9.55 -9.59
CA PRO A 186 24.46 -9.32 -11.00
C PRO A 186 24.98 -7.89 -11.28
N PHE A 187 24.39 -6.88 -10.65
CA PHE A 187 24.84 -5.49 -10.75
C PHE A 187 26.24 -5.29 -10.16
N PHE A 188 26.53 -5.92 -9.02
CA PHE A 188 27.85 -5.79 -8.39
C PHE A 188 28.95 -6.52 -9.17
N ALA A 189 28.62 -7.60 -9.88
CA ALA A 189 29.56 -8.45 -10.59
C ALA A 189 29.92 -7.94 -12.01
N ASP A 190 29.05 -7.16 -12.64
CA ASP A 190 29.21 -6.75 -14.04
C ASP A 190 28.86 -5.27 -14.22
N THR A 191 29.85 -4.48 -14.62
CA THR A 191 29.67 -3.03 -14.89
C THR A 191 28.79 -2.74 -16.09
N ASN A 192 28.52 -3.73 -16.95
CA ASN A 192 27.59 -3.62 -18.07
C ASN A 192 26.12 -3.82 -17.67
N VAL A 193 25.83 -4.06 -16.38
CA VAL A 193 24.48 -4.24 -15.87
C VAL A 193 23.97 -2.93 -15.26
N ALA A 194 22.77 -2.52 -15.67
CA ALA A 194 21.95 -1.56 -14.96
C ALA A 194 20.70 -2.27 -14.39
N GLN A 195 20.07 -1.70 -13.40
CA GLN A 195 18.89 -2.31 -12.82
C GLN A 195 17.86 -1.28 -12.39
N GLN A 196 16.58 -1.68 -12.42
CA GLN A 196 15.56 -0.90 -11.74
C GLN A 196 15.92 -0.65 -10.29
N ALA A 197 15.51 0.50 -9.79
CA ALA A 197 15.75 0.85 -8.41
C ALA A 197 14.73 1.89 -7.92
N TYR A 198 14.70 2.01 -6.61
CA TYR A 198 13.99 3.07 -5.89
C TYR A 198 15.00 3.86 -5.06
N PRO A 199 14.91 5.19 -4.98
CA PRO A 199 15.94 6.01 -4.34
C PRO A 199 16.12 5.69 -2.85
N SER A 200 15.10 5.11 -2.22
CA SER A 200 15.09 4.68 -0.83
C SER A 200 15.70 3.30 -0.57
N SER A 201 16.11 2.55 -1.61
CA SER A 201 16.44 1.13 -1.50
C SER A 201 17.79 0.77 -2.07
N GLU A 202 17.87 0.47 -3.36
CA GLU A 202 19.05 -0.09 -4.01
C GLU A 202 20.31 0.80 -3.95
N PRO A 203 20.21 2.15 -4.05
CA PRO A 203 21.38 3.01 -3.88
C PRO A 203 22.07 2.86 -2.53
N PHE A 204 21.31 2.58 -1.45
CA PHE A 204 21.89 2.28 -0.14
C PHE A 204 22.76 1.02 -0.18
N GLN A 205 22.30 -0.03 -0.83
CA GLN A 205 23.03 -1.29 -0.91
C GLN A 205 24.31 -1.15 -1.75
N ALA A 206 24.25 -0.38 -2.85
CA ALA A 206 25.43 -0.09 -3.67
C ALA A 206 26.46 0.76 -2.88
N MET A 207 26.00 1.76 -2.14
CA MET A 207 26.84 2.57 -1.23
C MET A 207 27.50 1.71 -0.16
N LYS A 208 26.76 0.84 0.53
CA LYS A 208 27.29 -0.06 1.57
C LYS A 208 28.30 -1.05 0.99
N LYS A 209 28.14 -1.45 -0.27
CA LYS A 209 29.09 -2.34 -0.97
C LYS A 209 30.31 -1.60 -1.51
N GLY A 210 30.32 -0.26 -1.48
CA GLY A 210 31.42 0.56 -2.03
C GLY A 210 31.46 0.56 -3.57
N VAL A 211 30.32 0.27 -4.23
CA VAL A 211 30.25 0.29 -5.70
C VAL A 211 29.91 1.71 -6.17
N PRO A 212 30.78 2.35 -7.00
CA PRO A 212 30.47 3.65 -7.61
C PRO A 212 29.23 3.54 -8.47
N HIS A 213 28.22 4.35 -8.18
CA HIS A 213 26.92 4.26 -8.83
C HIS A 213 26.30 5.62 -9.05
N LYS A 214 25.30 5.67 -9.94
CA LYS A 214 24.38 6.79 -10.13
C LYS A 214 22.95 6.26 -10.11
N PHE A 215 22.02 7.13 -9.72
CA PHE A 215 20.60 6.86 -9.79
C PHE A 215 19.92 7.89 -10.69
N PHE A 216 19.21 7.44 -11.70
CA PHE A 216 18.43 8.27 -12.61
C PHE A 216 16.95 8.10 -12.31
N LEU A 217 16.31 9.15 -11.81
CA LEU A 217 14.88 9.17 -11.54
C LEU A 217 14.12 9.35 -12.86
N PHE A 218 13.22 8.45 -13.21
CA PHE A 218 12.49 8.52 -14.48
C PHE A 218 11.63 9.79 -14.62
N ALA A 219 11.08 10.29 -13.51
CA ALA A 219 10.31 11.52 -13.50
C ALA A 219 11.13 12.74 -13.91
N ASP A 220 12.44 12.78 -13.61
CA ASP A 220 13.33 13.88 -14.00
C ASP A 220 13.66 13.82 -15.49
N ASP A 221 13.51 12.65 -16.11
CA ASP A 221 13.60 12.43 -17.56
C ASP A 221 12.23 12.52 -18.28
N GLY A 222 11.20 12.99 -17.59
CA GLY A 222 9.87 13.24 -18.16
C GLY A 222 8.91 12.05 -18.13
N TYR A 223 9.11 11.05 -17.25
CA TYR A 223 8.11 10.03 -16.98
C TYR A 223 6.92 10.67 -16.27
N PRO A 224 5.71 10.70 -16.91
CA PRO A 224 4.64 11.58 -16.46
C PRO A 224 3.81 11.09 -15.27
N PRO A 225 3.73 9.77 -14.93
CA PRO A 225 2.83 9.26 -13.91
C PRO A 225 3.02 9.83 -12.51
N TYR A 226 1.96 9.72 -11.71
CA TYR A 226 2.03 9.86 -10.27
C TYR A 226 2.79 8.69 -9.63
N GLY A 227 3.24 8.87 -8.38
CA GLY A 227 3.85 7.80 -7.59
C GLY A 227 2.94 7.29 -6.49
N THR A 228 3.05 5.99 -6.20
CA THR A 228 2.33 5.32 -5.11
C THR A 228 0.83 5.60 -5.17
N SER A 229 0.24 5.38 -6.37
CA SER A 229 -1.18 5.58 -6.61
C SER A 229 -2.00 4.48 -5.94
N ILE A 230 -3.10 4.86 -5.28
CA ILE A 230 -4.05 3.93 -4.66
C ILE A 230 -5.11 3.58 -5.69
N VAL A 231 -5.17 2.30 -6.04
CA VAL A 231 -6.11 1.75 -7.03
C VAL A 231 -7.06 0.78 -6.36
N THR A 232 -8.32 0.84 -6.75
CA THR A 232 -9.38 -0.08 -6.33
C THR A 232 -10.25 -0.49 -7.51
N THR A 233 -11.30 -1.29 -7.27
CA THR A 233 -12.28 -1.60 -8.30
C THR A 233 -13.40 -0.57 -8.32
N GLN A 234 -13.97 -0.31 -9.51
CA GLN A 234 -15.17 0.52 -9.64
C GLN A 234 -16.36 -0.08 -8.87
N THR A 235 -16.39 -1.41 -8.72
CA THR A 235 -17.40 -2.11 -7.92
C THR A 235 -17.31 -1.73 -6.45
N LEU A 236 -16.12 -1.80 -5.85
CA LEU A 236 -15.95 -1.42 -4.44
C LEU A 236 -16.21 0.08 -4.23
N LEU A 237 -15.68 0.92 -5.11
CA LEU A 237 -15.89 2.36 -5.03
C LEU A 237 -17.38 2.73 -5.10
N LYS A 238 -18.15 2.10 -5.98
CA LYS A 238 -19.59 2.31 -6.11
C LYS A 238 -20.38 1.77 -4.91
N ALA A 239 -20.01 0.60 -4.41
CA ALA A 239 -20.72 -0.05 -3.31
C ALA A 239 -20.43 0.58 -1.94
N LYS A 240 -19.18 1.03 -1.73
CA LYS A 240 -18.70 1.52 -0.43
C LYS A 240 -17.78 2.76 -0.59
N PRO A 241 -18.24 3.87 -1.19
CA PRO A 241 -17.41 5.06 -1.43
C PRO A 241 -16.86 5.67 -0.13
N ASP A 242 -17.63 5.62 0.96
CA ASP A 242 -17.19 6.10 2.27
C ASP A 242 -16.05 5.27 2.86
N VAL A 243 -16.07 3.95 2.68
CA VAL A 243 -14.97 3.06 3.12
C VAL A 243 -13.68 3.40 2.38
N VAL A 244 -13.75 3.58 1.06
CA VAL A 244 -12.61 3.98 0.23
C VAL A 244 -12.07 5.34 0.68
N LYS A 245 -12.96 6.32 0.91
CA LYS A 245 -12.58 7.65 1.40
C LYS A 245 -11.86 7.59 2.74
N ARG A 246 -12.42 6.87 3.72
CA ARG A 246 -11.81 6.70 5.06
C ARG A 246 -10.43 6.04 4.97
N PHE A 247 -10.26 5.04 4.09
CA PHE A 247 -8.97 4.41 3.84
C PHE A 247 -7.96 5.41 3.28
N VAL A 248 -8.32 6.14 2.23
CA VAL A 248 -7.44 7.15 1.61
C VAL A 248 -7.04 8.22 2.62
N GLU A 249 -7.99 8.79 3.35
CA GLU A 249 -7.72 9.84 4.34
C GLU A 249 -6.79 9.35 5.45
N ALA A 250 -7.04 8.18 6.02
CA ALA A 250 -6.20 7.58 7.04
C ALA A 250 -4.78 7.28 6.51
N SER A 251 -4.66 6.82 5.27
CA SER A 251 -3.38 6.59 4.61
C SER A 251 -2.58 7.89 4.43
N MET A 252 -3.23 8.97 3.99
CA MET A 252 -2.55 10.26 3.83
C MET A 252 -2.10 10.85 5.17
N LYS A 253 -2.94 10.74 6.23
CA LYS A 253 -2.53 11.06 7.60
C LYS A 253 -1.35 10.19 8.08
N GLY A 254 -1.37 8.92 7.71
CA GLY A 254 -0.26 7.99 7.97
C GLY A 254 1.04 8.46 7.34
N TRP A 255 1.02 8.91 6.09
CA TRP A 255 2.18 9.46 5.40
C TRP A 255 2.75 10.69 6.09
N VAL A 256 1.91 11.67 6.46
CA VAL A 256 2.35 12.88 7.19
C VAL A 256 2.94 12.50 8.55
N SER A 257 2.30 11.57 9.28
CA SER A 257 2.80 11.05 10.56
C SER A 257 4.14 10.32 10.39
N TYR A 258 4.27 9.50 9.34
CA TYR A 258 5.47 8.69 9.09
C TYR A 258 6.71 9.54 8.88
N LEU A 259 6.63 10.59 8.06
CA LEU A 259 7.78 11.47 7.82
C LEU A 259 8.15 12.33 9.05
N LYS A 260 7.22 12.51 10.01
CA LYS A 260 7.51 13.18 11.30
C LYS A 260 8.18 12.21 12.30
N ASN A 261 7.60 11.04 12.48
CA ASN A 261 8.09 10.00 13.39
C ASN A 261 7.86 8.62 12.79
N PRO A 262 8.82 8.03 12.07
CA PRO A 262 8.65 6.78 11.35
C PRO A 262 8.66 5.52 12.25
N ALA A 263 9.06 5.62 13.53
CA ALA A 263 9.32 4.47 14.38
C ALA A 263 8.17 3.45 14.46
N PRO A 264 6.88 3.84 14.63
CA PRO A 264 5.79 2.86 14.66
C PRO A 264 5.63 2.10 13.35
N GLY A 265 5.67 2.79 12.20
CA GLY A 265 5.58 2.17 10.87
C GLY A 265 6.79 1.27 10.57
N ASN A 266 7.99 1.70 10.93
CA ASN A 266 9.22 0.93 10.73
C ASN A 266 9.19 -0.41 11.48
N ALA A 267 8.59 -0.46 12.67
CA ALA A 267 8.44 -1.70 13.42
C ALA A 267 7.64 -2.76 12.64
N LEU A 268 6.52 -2.35 12.02
CA LEU A 268 5.70 -3.25 11.20
C LEU A 268 6.39 -3.59 9.87
N ILE A 269 7.10 -2.64 9.25
CA ILE A 269 7.90 -2.91 8.04
C ILE A 269 8.91 -4.01 8.31
N LYS A 270 9.62 -3.96 9.43
CA LYS A 270 10.61 -4.99 9.81
C LYS A 270 9.95 -6.32 10.17
N GLN A 271 8.74 -6.31 10.70
CA GLN A 271 7.97 -7.54 10.96
C GLN A 271 7.62 -8.26 9.65
N ASP A 272 7.15 -7.51 8.65
CA ASP A 272 6.77 -8.08 7.33
C ASP A 272 7.98 -8.40 6.47
N ASN A 273 9.05 -7.59 6.56
CA ASN A 273 10.30 -7.77 5.83
C ASN A 273 11.51 -7.77 6.78
N PRO A 274 11.84 -8.91 7.40
CA PRO A 274 12.96 -9.00 8.34
C PRO A 274 14.34 -8.71 7.74
N ASN A 275 14.45 -8.68 6.40
CA ASN A 275 15.71 -8.35 5.71
C ASN A 275 16.01 -6.84 5.72
N MET A 276 15.07 -5.99 6.16
CA MET A 276 15.28 -4.54 6.25
C MET A 276 16.09 -4.18 7.50
N SER A 277 17.28 -3.64 7.31
CA SER A 277 18.05 -3.06 8.41
C SER A 277 17.49 -1.69 8.83
N ASP A 278 17.71 -1.32 10.10
CA ASP A 278 17.34 0.03 10.58
C ASP A 278 18.03 1.13 9.79
N GLU A 279 19.29 0.92 9.40
CA GLU A 279 20.06 1.86 8.59
C GLU A 279 19.44 2.06 7.19
N GLN A 280 19.02 0.98 6.55
CA GLN A 280 18.38 1.06 5.22
C GLN A 280 17.03 1.77 5.30
N ILE A 281 16.22 1.47 6.31
CA ILE A 281 14.94 2.16 6.52
C ILE A 281 15.18 3.66 6.81
N ALA A 282 16.14 3.99 7.67
CA ALA A 282 16.48 5.38 7.98
C ALA A 282 16.96 6.14 6.73
N PHE A 283 17.81 5.51 5.91
CA PHE A 283 18.21 6.04 4.62
C PHE A 283 17.00 6.31 3.72
N GLY A 284 16.09 5.35 3.60
CA GLY A 284 14.89 5.49 2.78
C GLY A 284 13.99 6.64 3.25
N VAL A 285 13.76 6.77 4.55
CA VAL A 285 13.01 7.91 5.13
C VAL A 285 13.69 9.24 4.79
N GLN A 286 15.02 9.31 4.89
CA GLN A 286 15.76 10.51 4.56
C GLN A 286 15.65 10.86 3.07
N GLN A 287 15.73 9.88 2.17
CA GLN A 287 15.54 10.10 0.73
C GLN A 287 14.15 10.67 0.41
N MET A 288 13.10 10.13 1.01
CA MET A 288 11.74 10.65 0.82
C MET A 288 11.59 12.10 1.31
N LYS A 289 12.23 12.47 2.42
CA LYS A 289 12.27 13.85 2.91
C LYS A 289 13.02 14.77 1.94
N THR A 290 14.20 14.36 1.47
CA THR A 290 15.02 15.09 0.50
C THR A 290 14.26 15.34 -0.80
N LEU A 291 13.52 14.34 -1.29
CA LEU A 291 12.69 14.44 -2.50
C LEU A 291 11.35 15.16 -2.27
N GLN A 292 11.06 15.60 -1.04
CA GLN A 292 9.83 16.30 -0.67
C GLN A 292 8.55 15.60 -1.19
N VAL A 293 8.49 14.28 -1.04
CA VAL A 293 7.47 13.43 -1.68
C VAL A 293 6.03 13.84 -1.36
N LEU A 294 5.77 14.43 -0.19
CA LEU A 294 4.45 14.90 0.22
C LEU A 294 4.21 16.38 -0.07
N GLY A 295 5.26 17.19 -0.13
CA GLY A 295 5.18 18.66 -0.22
C GLY A 295 5.43 19.20 -1.61
N SER A 296 5.56 18.37 -2.65
CA SER A 296 5.81 18.79 -4.02
C SER A 296 4.54 18.94 -4.85
N GLY A 297 4.60 19.74 -5.92
CA GLY A 297 3.50 19.90 -6.88
C GLY A 297 2.19 20.37 -6.21
N ASP A 298 1.07 19.88 -6.73
CA ASP A 298 -0.27 20.25 -6.25
C ASP A 298 -0.52 19.83 -4.79
N ALA A 299 0.18 18.82 -4.29
CA ALA A 299 0.01 18.34 -2.92
C ALA A 299 0.38 19.39 -1.85
N ALA A 300 1.29 20.31 -2.16
CA ALA A 300 1.70 21.38 -1.25
C ALA A 300 0.51 22.26 -0.79
N THR A 301 -0.48 22.46 -1.64
CA THR A 301 -1.63 23.33 -1.39
C THR A 301 -2.97 22.62 -1.33
N GLN A 302 -3.14 21.58 -2.16
CA GLN A 302 -4.40 20.83 -2.25
C GLN A 302 -4.45 19.66 -1.25
N GLY A 303 -3.29 19.21 -0.75
CA GLY A 303 -3.16 18.12 0.20
C GLY A 303 -2.57 16.84 -0.42
N VAL A 304 -1.99 16.04 0.45
CA VAL A 304 -1.42 14.72 0.08
C VAL A 304 -2.53 13.83 -0.46
N GLY A 305 -2.25 13.12 -1.53
CA GLY A 305 -3.23 12.26 -2.21
C GLY A 305 -3.87 12.91 -3.44
N THR A 306 -3.71 14.22 -3.63
CA THR A 306 -4.36 14.95 -4.73
C THR A 306 -3.93 14.47 -6.11
N MET A 307 -4.86 14.59 -7.06
CA MET A 307 -4.67 14.33 -8.49
C MET A 307 -5.41 15.39 -9.30
N THR A 308 -4.98 15.60 -10.55
CA THR A 308 -5.66 16.50 -11.50
C THR A 308 -5.99 15.78 -12.80
N GLU A 309 -7.10 16.15 -13.42
CA GLU A 309 -7.49 15.65 -14.74
C GLU A 309 -6.44 16.02 -15.80
N ALA A 310 -5.87 17.23 -15.70
CA ALA A 310 -4.86 17.70 -16.63
C ALA A 310 -3.63 16.77 -16.68
N ARG A 311 -3.19 16.25 -15.52
CA ARG A 311 -2.06 15.34 -15.46
C ARG A 311 -2.41 13.93 -15.96
N TRP A 312 -3.58 13.42 -15.64
CA TRP A 312 -4.09 12.18 -16.23
C TRP A 312 -4.19 12.27 -17.75
N LYS A 313 -4.68 13.41 -18.25
CA LYS A 313 -4.70 13.68 -19.70
C LYS A 313 -3.31 13.68 -20.30
N ALA A 314 -2.34 14.36 -19.66
CA ALA A 314 -0.95 14.40 -20.15
C ALA A 314 -0.32 12.99 -20.21
N THR A 315 -0.56 12.15 -19.18
CA THR A 315 -0.11 10.75 -19.15
C THR A 315 -0.75 9.94 -20.28
N ARG A 316 -2.07 10.09 -20.47
CA ARG A 316 -2.80 9.44 -21.57
C ARG A 316 -2.31 9.90 -22.93
N ASP A 317 -2.15 11.21 -23.14
CA ASP A 317 -1.72 11.77 -24.42
C ASP A 317 -0.30 11.29 -24.79
N TYR A 318 0.60 11.18 -23.80
CA TYR A 318 1.90 10.56 -23.97
C TYR A 318 1.76 9.10 -24.43
N MET A 319 0.96 8.28 -23.72
CA MET A 319 0.79 6.87 -24.07
C MET A 319 0.19 6.69 -25.48
N VAL A 320 -0.75 7.54 -25.89
CA VAL A 320 -1.33 7.50 -27.25
C VAL A 320 -0.30 7.89 -28.30
N LYS A 321 0.44 8.96 -28.06
CA LYS A 321 1.51 9.42 -28.97
C LYS A 321 2.55 8.34 -29.23
N GLU A 322 2.91 7.61 -28.18
CA GLU A 322 3.92 6.54 -28.21
C GLU A 322 3.33 5.15 -28.54
N GLU A 323 2.09 5.09 -29.02
CA GLU A 323 1.38 3.86 -29.40
C GLU A 323 1.25 2.82 -28.26
N LEU A 324 1.31 3.28 -27.01
CA LEU A 324 1.15 2.44 -25.80
C LEU A 324 -0.31 2.33 -25.36
N LEU A 325 -1.21 3.13 -25.93
CA LEU A 325 -2.63 3.19 -25.62
C LEU A 325 -3.41 3.60 -26.86
N LYS A 326 -4.58 3.00 -27.09
CA LYS A 326 -5.48 3.41 -28.17
C LYS A 326 -6.06 4.80 -27.91
N ALA A 327 -6.22 5.59 -28.95
CA ALA A 327 -6.72 6.98 -28.84
C ALA A 327 -8.16 7.08 -28.35
N ASP A 328 -8.99 6.07 -28.63
CA ASP A 328 -10.40 5.95 -28.24
C ASP A 328 -10.62 5.33 -26.85
N THR A 329 -9.55 4.97 -26.13
CA THR A 329 -9.64 4.47 -24.77
C THR A 329 -10.40 5.46 -23.87
N PRO A 330 -11.44 5.03 -23.13
CA PRO A 330 -12.21 5.90 -22.24
C PRO A 330 -11.44 6.20 -20.95
N TRP A 331 -10.32 6.91 -21.10
CA TRP A 331 -9.30 7.15 -20.08
C TRP A 331 -9.81 7.86 -18.83
N GLN A 332 -10.91 8.63 -18.92
CA GLN A 332 -11.54 9.27 -17.78
C GLN A 332 -12.05 8.26 -16.73
N LYS A 333 -12.27 7.00 -17.14
CA LYS A 333 -12.62 5.93 -16.20
C LYS A 333 -11.43 5.46 -15.35
N ALA A 334 -10.19 5.83 -15.72
CA ALA A 334 -8.99 5.38 -15.01
C ALA A 334 -8.83 6.00 -13.61
N PHE A 335 -9.50 7.11 -13.32
CA PHE A 335 -9.37 7.81 -12.05
C PHE A 335 -10.67 8.47 -11.62
N THR A 336 -10.76 8.84 -10.35
CA THR A 336 -11.79 9.76 -9.83
C THR A 336 -11.15 10.79 -8.92
N LEU A 337 -11.67 12.01 -8.98
CA LEU A 337 -11.28 13.09 -8.07
C LEU A 337 -12.25 13.22 -6.89
N ASP A 338 -13.34 12.46 -6.87
CA ASP A 338 -14.42 12.62 -5.88
C ASP A 338 -13.96 12.30 -4.45
N ILE A 339 -12.99 11.39 -4.31
CA ILE A 339 -12.41 11.03 -3.02
C ILE A 339 -11.49 12.16 -2.52
N VAL A 340 -10.50 12.54 -3.34
CA VAL A 340 -9.46 13.51 -2.93
C VAL A 340 -10.01 14.92 -2.74
N LYS A 341 -11.08 15.30 -3.43
CA LYS A 341 -11.78 16.59 -3.22
C LYS A 341 -12.47 16.70 -1.86
N GLN A 342 -12.77 15.58 -1.21
CA GLN A 342 -13.46 15.54 0.08
C GLN A 342 -12.52 15.44 1.28
N ILE A 343 -11.23 15.29 1.04
CA ILE A 343 -10.21 15.18 2.09
C ILE A 343 -9.19 16.30 1.94
N LYS A 344 -8.62 16.76 3.07
CA LYS A 344 -7.55 17.74 3.05
C LYS A 344 -6.54 17.39 4.14
N VAL A 345 -5.48 16.69 3.75
CA VAL A 345 -4.36 16.32 4.61
C VAL A 345 -3.14 17.08 4.10
N LEU A 346 -2.75 18.13 4.80
CA LEU A 346 -1.57 18.93 4.43
C LEU A 346 -0.29 18.24 4.91
N PRO A 347 0.84 18.40 4.17
CA PRO A 347 2.16 17.86 4.52
C PRO A 347 2.69 18.29 5.88
#